data_aa3f3c73964a553fc8ad4ee9759973e9
#
_entry.id   aa3f3c73964a553fc8ad4ee9759973e9
#
_cell.length_a   1.000
_cell.length_b   1.000
_cell.length_c   1.000
_cell.angle_alpha   90.00
_cell.angle_beta   90.00
_cell.angle_gamma   90.00
#
_symmetry.space_group_name_H-M   'P 1'
#
loop_
_entity.id
_entity.type
_entity.pdbx_description
1 polymer ?
#
loop_
_entity_poly.entity_id
_entity_poly.type
_entity_poly.pdbx_seq_one_letter_code
_entity_poly.pdbx_strand_id
1 'polypeptide(L)'
;MVRVLDLEASLKFYCEDLGLIETRRSDYEQGRFSLIYLATAKGEPEVELTYNWDQKEGYDNGRNFGHLAFSVENIYETCQKLIDSGVTINRPPRDGWMAFIKSPDGISVELLQEGEALNPCEPWVSMENTGDW
;
A
#
# COMPACT_ATOMS: atom_id res chain seq x y z
N MET A 1 8.24 5.33 8.00
CA MET A 1 9.03 5.36 6.75
C MET A 1 9.19 3.96 6.21
N VAL A 2 9.15 3.79 4.89
CA VAL A 2 9.48 2.54 4.19
C VAL A 2 10.52 2.84 3.11
N ARG A 3 11.44 1.88 2.87
CA ARG A 3 12.39 1.97 1.77
C ARG A 3 11.79 1.38 0.51
N VAL A 4 12.05 2.02 -0.63
CA VAL A 4 11.58 1.57 -1.93
C VAL A 4 12.77 1.39 -2.89
N LEU A 5 12.74 0.30 -3.63
CA LEU A 5 13.79 -0.02 -4.62
C LEU A 5 13.50 0.64 -5.96
N ASP A 6 12.25 0.63 -6.39
CA ASP A 6 11.77 1.24 -7.61
C ASP A 6 10.76 2.35 -7.27
N LEU A 7 11.19 3.60 -7.43
CA LEU A 7 10.36 4.75 -7.08
C LEU A 7 9.13 4.88 -7.97
N GLU A 8 9.26 4.59 -9.27
CA GLU A 8 8.14 4.70 -10.22
C GLU A 8 7.07 3.66 -9.92
N ALA A 9 7.46 2.40 -9.72
CA ALA A 9 6.55 1.34 -9.31
C ALA A 9 5.87 1.63 -7.97
N SER A 10 6.60 2.21 -7.02
CA SER A 10 6.06 2.56 -5.70
C SER A 10 5.09 3.72 -5.78
N LEU A 11 5.36 4.76 -6.57
CA LEU A 11 4.44 5.87 -6.79
C LEU A 11 3.17 5.42 -7.52
N LYS A 12 3.31 4.52 -8.50
CA LYS A 12 2.14 3.91 -9.13
C LYS A 12 1.27 3.20 -8.08
N PHE A 13 1.86 2.33 -7.26
CA PHE A 13 1.13 1.58 -6.23
C PHE A 13 0.46 2.49 -5.19
N TYR A 14 1.22 3.38 -4.56
CA TYR A 14 0.70 4.21 -3.47
C TYR A 14 -0.19 5.37 -3.96
N CYS A 15 0.13 6.00 -5.09
CA CYS A 15 -0.61 7.17 -5.56
C CYS A 15 -1.70 6.82 -6.58
N GLU A 16 -1.37 6.05 -7.64
CA GLU A 16 -2.36 5.75 -8.68
C GLU A 16 -3.34 4.67 -8.24
N ASP A 17 -2.84 3.58 -7.64
CA ASP A 17 -3.67 2.43 -7.27
C ASP A 17 -4.38 2.63 -5.92
N LEU A 18 -3.67 3.09 -4.88
CA LEU A 18 -4.24 3.36 -3.55
C LEU A 18 -4.83 4.76 -3.39
N GLY A 19 -4.46 5.72 -4.24
CA GLY A 19 -5.02 7.07 -4.22
C GLY A 19 -4.39 8.03 -3.22
N LEU A 20 -3.19 7.73 -2.68
CA LEU A 20 -2.44 8.69 -1.86
C LEU A 20 -1.94 9.86 -2.71
N ILE A 21 -1.77 11.01 -2.09
CA ILE A 21 -1.21 12.21 -2.72
C ILE A 21 0.23 12.43 -2.26
N GLU A 22 1.09 12.83 -3.18
CA GLU A 22 2.43 13.34 -2.81
C GLU A 22 2.27 14.74 -2.21
N THR A 23 2.67 14.89 -0.96
CA THR A 23 2.57 16.16 -0.22
C THR A 23 3.83 16.99 -0.34
N ARG A 24 4.99 16.34 -0.37
CA ARG A 24 6.30 16.99 -0.53
C ARG A 24 7.37 15.98 -0.94
N ARG A 25 8.47 16.50 -1.50
CA ARG A 25 9.64 15.72 -1.89
C ARG A 25 10.91 16.50 -1.58
N SER A 26 11.98 15.77 -1.26
CA SER A 26 13.32 16.36 -1.07
C SER A 26 14.38 15.39 -1.58
N ASP A 27 15.32 15.92 -2.35
CA ASP A 27 16.49 15.21 -2.86
C ASP A 27 17.74 15.60 -2.07
N TYR A 28 18.53 14.61 -1.71
CA TYR A 28 19.76 14.77 -0.93
C TYR A 28 20.96 14.26 -1.72
N GLU A 29 21.54 15.13 -2.53
CA GLU A 29 22.66 14.84 -3.43
C GLU A 29 23.87 14.21 -2.71
N GLN A 30 24.27 14.75 -1.55
CA GLN A 30 25.40 14.22 -0.80
C GLN A 30 25.15 12.82 -0.22
N GLY A 31 23.90 12.54 0.18
CA GLY A 31 23.47 11.25 0.73
C GLY A 31 23.00 10.29 -0.34
N ARG A 32 22.81 10.76 -1.58
CA ARG A 32 22.32 10.01 -2.73
C ARG A 32 21.00 9.28 -2.46
N PHE A 33 20.02 10.04 -1.95
CA PHE A 33 18.67 9.53 -1.72
C PHE A 33 17.61 10.63 -1.88
N SER A 34 16.39 10.20 -2.11
CA SER A 34 15.19 11.05 -2.13
C SER A 34 14.23 10.62 -1.03
N LEU A 35 13.56 11.59 -0.44
CA LEU A 35 12.43 11.39 0.47
C LEU A 35 11.15 11.89 -0.20
N ILE A 36 10.16 11.04 -0.28
CA ILE A 36 8.86 11.35 -0.84
C ILE A 36 7.80 11.10 0.24
N TYR A 37 6.98 12.08 0.52
CA TYR A 37 5.97 12.01 1.57
C TYR A 37 4.58 11.91 0.95
N LEU A 38 3.85 10.88 1.35
CA LEU A 38 2.52 10.56 0.83
C LEU A 38 1.49 10.58 1.96
N ALA A 39 0.30 11.08 1.68
CA ALA A 39 -0.81 11.09 2.63
C ALA A 39 -2.14 10.80 1.93
N THR A 40 -3.18 10.44 2.68
CA THR A 40 -4.54 10.25 2.16
C THR A 40 -5.18 11.59 1.74
N ALA A 41 -4.83 12.67 2.43
CA ALA A 41 -5.22 14.03 2.11
C ALA A 41 -4.21 15.03 2.68
N LYS A 42 -4.31 16.30 2.25
CA LYS A 42 -3.46 17.37 2.78
C LYS A 42 -3.71 17.58 4.28
N GLY A 43 -2.65 17.48 5.08
CA GLY A 43 -2.70 17.67 6.53
C GLY A 43 -2.91 16.37 7.32
N GLU A 44 -3.15 15.25 6.65
CA GLU A 44 -3.23 13.94 7.25
C GLU A 44 -1.83 13.34 7.51
N PRO A 45 -1.71 12.31 8.37
CA PRO A 45 -0.45 11.62 8.61
C PRO A 45 0.24 11.15 7.33
N GLU A 46 1.56 11.30 7.28
CA GLU A 46 2.36 10.99 6.10
C GLU A 46 3.09 9.65 6.22
N VAL A 47 3.14 8.91 5.12
CA VAL A 47 4.10 7.84 4.91
C VAL A 47 5.30 8.40 4.14
N GLU A 48 6.50 8.25 4.68
CA GLU A 48 7.74 8.62 4.00
C GLU A 48 8.24 7.42 3.19
N LEU A 49 8.40 7.60 1.89
CA LEU A 49 9.17 6.69 1.03
C LEU A 49 10.61 7.18 0.96
N THR A 50 11.56 6.29 1.28
CA THR A 50 13.00 6.57 1.13
C THR A 50 13.52 5.80 -0.08
N TYR A 51 13.93 6.52 -1.12
CA TYR A 51 14.55 5.97 -2.32
C TYR A 51 16.06 6.24 -2.32
N ASN A 52 16.86 5.19 -2.17
CA ASN A 52 18.33 5.27 -2.23
C ASN A 52 18.78 5.04 -3.68
N TRP A 53 19.41 6.05 -4.30
CA TRP A 53 19.71 6.06 -5.73
C TRP A 53 20.67 4.96 -6.19
N ASP A 54 21.57 4.52 -5.32
CA ASP A 54 22.58 3.51 -5.65
C ASP A 54 22.19 2.09 -5.20
N GLN A 55 21.03 1.93 -4.56
CA GLN A 55 20.55 0.61 -4.15
C GLN A 55 20.12 -0.21 -5.37
N LYS A 56 20.63 -1.45 -5.49
CA LYS A 56 20.34 -2.36 -6.59
C LYS A 56 19.57 -3.60 -6.18
N GLU A 57 19.66 -3.95 -4.92
CA GLU A 57 19.06 -5.16 -4.36
C GLU A 57 17.82 -4.81 -3.53
N GLY A 58 16.82 -5.70 -3.54
CA GLY A 58 15.63 -5.53 -2.72
C GLY A 58 15.95 -5.46 -1.23
N TYR A 59 15.02 -4.93 -0.47
CA TYR A 59 15.12 -4.83 0.98
C TYR A 59 14.52 -6.07 1.64
N ASP A 60 15.16 -6.53 2.71
CA ASP A 60 14.59 -7.53 3.61
C ASP A 60 13.74 -6.84 4.67
N ASN A 61 12.46 -7.17 4.72
CA ASN A 61 11.52 -6.60 5.68
C ASN A 61 11.67 -7.18 7.09
N GLY A 62 12.38 -8.31 7.24
CA GLY A 62 12.57 -8.96 8.53
C GLY A 62 11.25 -9.42 9.16
N ARG A 63 11.24 -9.52 10.50
CA ARG A 63 10.06 -9.94 11.28
C ARG A 63 9.56 -8.90 12.27
N ASN A 64 10.16 -7.73 12.29
CA ASN A 64 9.80 -6.66 13.24
C ASN A 64 8.73 -5.72 12.68
N PHE A 65 8.85 -5.34 11.40
CA PHE A 65 7.86 -4.48 10.76
C PHE A 65 6.55 -5.26 10.59
N GLY A 66 5.43 -4.64 10.94
CA GLY A 66 4.09 -5.17 10.71
C GLY A 66 3.56 -4.78 9.34
N HIS A 67 2.67 -3.80 9.31
CA HIS A 67 2.03 -3.32 8.08
C HIS A 67 1.70 -1.83 8.16
N LEU A 68 1.42 -1.22 7.02
CA LEU A 68 0.72 0.05 6.93
C LEU A 68 -0.79 -0.24 6.89
N ALA A 69 -1.61 0.64 7.44
CA ALA A 69 -3.06 0.50 7.38
C ALA A 69 -3.71 1.79 6.88
N PHE A 70 -4.69 1.65 5.98
CA PHE A 70 -5.47 2.75 5.42
C PHE A 70 -6.96 2.44 5.50
N SER A 71 -7.75 3.43 5.93
CA SER A 71 -9.20 3.37 5.82
C SER A 71 -9.65 3.69 4.40
N VAL A 72 -10.68 3.00 3.94
CA VAL A 72 -11.29 3.17 2.61
C VAL A 72 -12.81 3.26 2.72
N GLU A 73 -13.42 4.08 1.88
CA GLU A 73 -14.88 4.32 1.89
C GLU A 73 -15.69 3.06 1.51
N ASN A 74 -15.20 2.27 0.55
CA ASN A 74 -15.80 1.03 0.11
C ASN A 74 -14.71 0.00 -0.20
N ILE A 75 -14.54 -0.98 0.70
CA ILE A 75 -13.47 -1.96 0.58
C ILE A 75 -13.63 -2.86 -0.65
N TYR A 76 -14.84 -3.17 -1.09
CA TYR A 76 -15.08 -4.00 -2.26
C TYR A 76 -14.70 -3.27 -3.56
N GLU A 77 -15.12 -2.02 -3.69
CA GLU A 77 -14.76 -1.20 -4.86
C GLU A 77 -13.25 -0.94 -4.91
N THR A 78 -12.64 -0.66 -3.77
CA THR A 78 -11.18 -0.48 -3.66
C THR A 78 -10.43 -1.74 -4.07
N CYS A 79 -10.81 -2.91 -3.55
CA CYS A 79 -10.17 -4.18 -3.90
C CYS A 79 -10.39 -4.53 -5.37
N GLN A 80 -11.56 -4.26 -5.94
CA GLN A 80 -11.81 -4.49 -7.37
C GLN A 80 -10.93 -3.59 -8.25
N LYS A 81 -10.83 -2.31 -7.94
CA LYS A 81 -9.95 -1.37 -8.63
C LYS A 81 -8.48 -1.80 -8.57
N LEU A 82 -8.03 -2.31 -7.43
CA LEU A 82 -6.67 -2.84 -7.25
C LEU A 82 -6.43 -4.06 -8.13
N ILE A 83 -7.36 -5.01 -8.18
CA ILE A 83 -7.30 -6.17 -9.09
C ILE A 83 -7.20 -5.71 -10.55
N ASP A 84 -8.04 -4.77 -10.96
CA ASP A 84 -8.07 -4.24 -12.32
C ASP A 84 -6.74 -3.54 -12.71
N SER A 85 -6.02 -3.01 -11.72
CA SER A 85 -4.67 -2.43 -11.87
C SER A 85 -3.54 -3.47 -11.78
N GLY A 86 -3.86 -4.75 -11.57
CA GLY A 86 -2.88 -5.84 -11.47
C GLY A 86 -2.30 -6.07 -10.08
N VAL A 87 -2.87 -5.46 -9.04
CA VAL A 87 -2.46 -5.69 -7.64
C VAL A 87 -3.12 -6.97 -7.12
N THR A 88 -2.31 -7.85 -6.53
CA THR A 88 -2.82 -9.06 -5.89
C THR A 88 -3.47 -8.75 -4.56
N ILE A 89 -4.69 -9.22 -4.33
CA ILE A 89 -5.33 -9.20 -3.01
C ILE A 89 -4.87 -10.45 -2.25
N ASN A 90 -3.97 -10.27 -1.30
CA ASN A 90 -3.40 -11.39 -0.52
C ASN A 90 -4.42 -11.99 0.44
N ARG A 91 -5.15 -11.15 1.19
CA ARG A 91 -6.31 -11.54 1.98
C ARG A 91 -7.54 -10.80 1.49
N PRO A 92 -8.50 -11.47 0.84
CA PRO A 92 -9.73 -10.84 0.38
C PRO A 92 -10.62 -10.31 1.52
N PRO A 93 -11.45 -9.29 1.25
CA PRO A 93 -12.35 -8.70 2.26
C PRO A 93 -13.62 -9.54 2.47
N ARG A 94 -13.48 -10.82 2.86
CA ARG A 94 -14.57 -11.78 3.01
C ARG A 94 -15.63 -11.36 4.05
N ASP A 95 -15.18 -10.64 5.08
CA ASP A 95 -15.99 -10.15 6.18
C ASP A 95 -16.56 -8.73 5.93
N GLY A 96 -16.25 -8.14 4.77
CA GLY A 96 -16.62 -6.75 4.44
C GLY A 96 -15.88 -5.71 5.28
N TRP A 97 -14.83 -6.11 6.00
CA TRP A 97 -14.14 -5.25 6.96
C TRP A 97 -12.70 -4.96 6.59
N MET A 98 -11.90 -6.00 6.30
CA MET A 98 -10.47 -5.83 6.05
C MET A 98 -9.96 -6.64 4.86
N ALA A 99 -8.93 -6.12 4.20
CA ALA A 99 -8.16 -6.82 3.18
C ALA A 99 -6.66 -6.57 3.38
N PHE A 100 -5.83 -7.46 2.83
CA PHE A 100 -4.38 -7.25 2.76
C PHE A 100 -3.87 -7.35 1.34
N ILE A 101 -2.97 -6.45 1.01
CA ILE A 101 -2.18 -6.40 -0.22
C ILE A 101 -0.72 -6.20 0.11
N LYS A 102 0.17 -6.30 -0.87
CA LYS A 102 1.60 -5.97 -0.71
C LYS A 102 2.05 -4.92 -1.71
N SER A 103 2.90 -4.02 -1.25
CA SER A 103 3.61 -3.07 -2.11
C SER A 103 4.63 -3.78 -3.00
N PRO A 104 5.21 -3.09 -4.02
CA PRO A 104 6.30 -3.65 -4.83
C PRO A 104 7.50 -4.15 -4.03
N ASP A 105 7.77 -3.55 -2.87
CA ASP A 105 8.86 -3.94 -1.96
C ASP A 105 8.44 -4.99 -0.90
N GLY A 106 7.25 -5.58 -1.04
CA GLY A 106 6.74 -6.61 -0.14
C GLY A 106 6.26 -6.10 1.22
N ILE A 107 6.06 -4.79 1.37
CA ILE A 107 5.44 -4.21 2.57
C ILE A 107 3.95 -4.57 2.58
N SER A 108 3.49 -5.19 3.67
CA SER A 108 2.07 -5.47 3.87
C SER A 108 1.29 -4.17 4.05
N VAL A 109 0.15 -4.09 3.39
CA VAL A 109 -0.79 -2.96 3.51
C VAL A 109 -2.16 -3.52 3.82
N GLU A 110 -2.70 -3.12 4.97
CA GLU A 110 -4.06 -3.41 5.41
C GLU A 110 -5.01 -2.34 4.90
N LEU A 111 -6.13 -2.75 4.33
CA LEU A 111 -7.24 -1.90 3.97
C LEU A 111 -8.39 -2.16 4.95
N LEU A 112 -8.92 -1.10 5.52
CA LEU A 112 -10.01 -1.15 6.51
C LEU A 112 -11.23 -0.39 5.99
N GLN A 113 -12.40 -1.02 6.07
CA GLN A 113 -13.66 -0.36 5.76
C GLN A 113 -13.93 0.77 6.74
N GLU A 114 -14.29 1.96 6.25
CA GLU A 114 -14.77 3.06 7.09
C GLU A 114 -16.16 2.76 7.65
N GLY A 115 -16.36 3.08 8.93
CA GLY A 115 -17.65 2.86 9.61
C GLY A 115 -17.89 1.40 9.95
N GLU A 116 -18.99 0.83 9.48
CA GLU A 116 -19.37 -0.56 9.75
C GLU A 116 -18.94 -1.50 8.62
N ALA A 117 -18.71 -2.78 8.95
CA ALA A 117 -18.42 -3.79 7.93
C ALA A 117 -19.55 -3.86 6.89
N LEU A 118 -19.19 -3.97 5.63
CA LEU A 118 -20.15 -4.19 4.55
C LEU A 118 -20.71 -5.61 4.61
N ASN A 119 -21.93 -5.82 4.11
CA ASN A 119 -22.50 -7.16 4.02
C ASN A 119 -21.62 -8.07 3.16
N PRO A 120 -21.25 -9.28 3.67
CA PRO A 120 -20.48 -10.23 2.89
C PRO A 120 -21.16 -10.54 1.53
N CYS A 121 -20.38 -10.53 0.46
CA CYS A 121 -20.90 -10.82 -0.88
C CYS A 121 -19.85 -11.52 -1.76
N GLU A 122 -20.32 -12.20 -2.78
CA GLU A 122 -19.46 -12.78 -3.81
C GLU A 122 -18.91 -11.67 -4.75
N PRO A 123 -17.70 -11.83 -5.29
CA PRO A 123 -16.83 -13.03 -5.21
C PRO A 123 -15.98 -13.10 -3.93
N TRP A 124 -16.05 -12.13 -3.05
CA TRP A 124 -15.13 -11.97 -1.93
C TRP A 124 -15.25 -13.08 -0.89
N VAL A 125 -16.47 -13.52 -0.60
CA VAL A 125 -16.75 -14.56 0.42
C VAL A 125 -16.03 -15.87 0.09
N SER A 126 -16.04 -16.27 -1.17
CA SER A 126 -15.43 -17.53 -1.62
C SER A 126 -13.97 -17.39 -2.08
N MET A 127 -13.46 -16.15 -2.19
CA MET A 127 -12.10 -15.90 -2.67
C MET A 127 -11.07 -16.38 -1.64
N GLU A 128 -10.13 -17.22 -2.07
CA GLU A 128 -9.06 -17.73 -1.21
C GLU A 128 -7.93 -16.70 -1.03
N ASN A 129 -7.13 -16.91 0.01
CA ASN A 129 -5.90 -16.12 0.22
C ASN A 129 -4.86 -16.43 -0.87
N THR A 130 -4.06 -15.44 -1.23
CA THR A 130 -2.95 -15.60 -2.16
C THR A 130 -1.65 -15.21 -1.46
N GLY A 131 -0.74 -16.18 -1.28
CA GLY A 131 0.52 -15.95 -0.58
C GLY A 131 0.35 -15.64 0.91
N ASP A 132 1.27 -14.86 1.44
CA ASP A 132 1.30 -14.36 2.81
C ASP A 132 1.13 -12.83 2.84
N TRP A 133 0.83 -12.29 4.00
CA TRP A 133 0.70 -10.85 4.22
C TRP A 133 1.17 -10.43 5.62
#